data_fc8b849625d4ab721ecc73ae373f5768
#
_entry.id   fc8b849625d4ab721ecc73ae373f5768
#
_cell.length_a   1.000
_cell.length_b   1.000
_cell.length_c   1.000
_cell.angle_alpha   90.00
_cell.angle_beta   90.00
_cell.angle_gamma   90.00
#
_symmetry.space_group_name_H-M   'P 1'
#
loop_
_entity.id
_entity.type
_entity.pdbx_description
1 polymer ?
#
loop_
_entity_poly.entity_id
_entity_poly.type
_entity_poly.pdbx_seq_one_letter_code
_entity_poly.pdbx_strand_id
1 'polypeptide(L)'
;MEYKHEVIFCVVNAGFADTVMDAAREFGARGGTVIHARGTANSEAESLFGITIQPEKEIVMILVPTDIKDDILHALYRTVGLKTPGQGIAFSMPVDAAVGLYNGSHAKKEVADKPAEKTEKAEKTEK
;
A
#
# COMPACT_ATOMS: atom_id res chain seq x y z
N MET A 1 16.45 14.93 0.58
CA MET A 1 15.63 14.70 1.76
C MET A 1 15.33 13.21 1.91
N GLU A 2 15.37 12.72 3.11
CA GLU A 2 15.17 11.32 3.38
C GLU A 2 13.80 11.09 4.00
N TYR A 3 13.04 10.16 3.44
CA TYR A 3 11.71 9.84 3.94
C TYR A 3 11.78 8.55 4.74
N LYS A 4 11.06 8.49 5.86
CA LYS A 4 11.04 7.30 6.72
C LYS A 4 9.94 6.33 6.35
N HIS A 5 8.92 6.80 5.66
CA HIS A 5 7.78 5.97 5.28
C HIS A 5 7.42 6.21 3.83
N GLU A 6 6.82 5.18 3.25
CA GLU A 6 6.25 5.27 1.92
C GLU A 6 4.89 4.62 1.92
N VAL A 7 4.05 5.05 1.02
CA VAL A 7 2.76 4.40 0.82
C VAL A 7 2.83 3.59 -0.46
N ILE A 8 2.41 2.33 -0.36
CA ILE A 8 2.32 1.44 -1.51
C ILE A 8 0.85 1.38 -1.92
N PHE A 9 0.63 1.58 -3.21
CA PHE A 9 -0.68 1.34 -3.82
C PHE A 9 -0.56 0.10 -4.68
N CYS A 10 -1.45 -0.86 -4.45
CA CYS A 10 -1.47 -2.08 -5.25
C CYS A 10 -2.88 -2.23 -5.81
N VAL A 11 -2.99 -2.11 -7.13
CA VAL A 11 -4.28 -2.20 -7.81
C VAL A 11 -4.39 -3.59 -8.41
N VAL A 12 -5.37 -4.35 -7.98
CA VAL A 12 -5.53 -5.75 -8.37
C VAL A 12 -6.97 -6.03 -8.75
N ASN A 13 -7.18 -7.14 -9.41
CA ASN A 13 -8.55 -7.62 -9.65
C ASN A 13 -9.27 -7.84 -8.32
N ALA A 14 -10.56 -7.59 -8.32
CA ALA A 14 -11.36 -7.78 -7.10
C ALA A 14 -11.20 -9.21 -6.59
N GLY A 15 -11.07 -9.36 -5.28
CA GLY A 15 -10.87 -10.64 -4.65
C GLY A 15 -9.44 -10.94 -4.29
N PHE A 16 -8.49 -10.10 -4.68
CA PHE A 16 -7.08 -10.35 -4.42
C PHE A 16 -6.48 -9.49 -3.32
N ALA A 17 -7.30 -8.69 -2.62
CA ALA A 17 -6.76 -7.82 -1.57
C ALA A 17 -6.11 -8.62 -0.44
N ASP A 18 -6.72 -9.73 -0.04
CA ASP A 18 -6.14 -10.55 1.02
C ASP A 18 -4.80 -11.14 0.60
N THR A 19 -4.69 -11.56 -0.65
CA THR A 19 -3.43 -12.06 -1.19
C THR A 19 -2.35 -10.98 -1.14
N VAL A 20 -2.72 -9.75 -1.49
CA VAL A 20 -1.80 -8.63 -1.40
C VAL A 20 -1.31 -8.45 0.04
N MET A 21 -2.24 -8.43 1.00
CA MET A 21 -1.86 -8.22 2.38
C MET A 21 -1.02 -9.35 2.95
N ASP A 22 -1.33 -10.59 2.58
CA ASP A 22 -0.54 -11.72 3.04
C ASP A 22 0.91 -11.59 2.56
N ALA A 23 1.10 -11.24 1.29
CA ALA A 23 2.45 -11.07 0.76
C ALA A 23 3.18 -9.91 1.45
N ALA A 24 2.48 -8.80 1.68
CA ALA A 24 3.09 -7.64 2.31
C ALA A 24 3.47 -7.93 3.76
N ARG A 25 2.63 -8.68 4.47
CA ARG A 25 2.90 -8.98 5.87
C ARG A 25 4.12 -9.86 6.07
N GLU A 26 4.44 -10.69 5.08
CA GLU A 26 5.66 -11.50 5.16
C GLU A 26 6.91 -10.65 5.31
N PHE A 27 6.88 -9.43 4.83
CA PHE A 27 8.03 -8.53 4.88
C PHE A 27 7.87 -7.41 5.88
N GLY A 28 6.84 -7.48 6.73
CA GLY A 28 6.74 -6.58 7.86
C GLY A 28 5.63 -5.56 7.81
N ALA A 29 4.80 -5.57 6.76
CA ALA A 29 3.66 -4.66 6.73
C ALA A 29 2.67 -5.07 7.83
N ARG A 30 2.03 -4.07 8.43
CA ARG A 30 1.10 -4.33 9.52
C ARG A 30 -0.34 -4.43 9.06
N GLY A 31 -0.75 -3.52 8.21
CA GLY A 31 -2.10 -3.53 7.70
C GLY A 31 -2.24 -2.57 6.56
N GLY A 32 -3.41 -2.54 5.98
CA GLY A 32 -3.67 -1.65 4.86
C GLY A 32 -5.13 -1.30 4.79
N THR A 33 -5.45 -0.46 3.83
CA THR A 33 -6.81 -0.04 3.56
C THR A 33 -7.19 -0.50 2.17
N VAL A 34 -8.35 -1.13 2.05
CA VAL A 34 -8.84 -1.63 0.77
C VAL A 34 -9.89 -0.67 0.25
N ILE A 35 -9.71 -0.23 -0.98
CA ILE A 35 -10.63 0.68 -1.64
C ILE A 35 -11.19 -0.05 -2.85
N HIS A 36 -12.50 -0.13 -2.94
CA HIS A 36 -13.14 -0.75 -4.09
C HIS A 36 -13.13 0.22 -5.27
N ALA A 37 -12.81 -0.30 -6.46
CA ALA A 37 -12.59 0.53 -7.62
C ALA A 37 -13.04 -0.20 -8.88
N ARG A 38 -12.96 0.50 -9.99
CA ARG A 38 -13.38 -0.02 -11.28
C ARG A 38 -12.28 0.27 -12.29
N GLY A 39 -11.92 -0.74 -13.06
CA GLY A 39 -10.96 -0.57 -14.12
C GLY A 39 -11.60 0.04 -15.36
N THR A 40 -10.75 0.55 -16.24
CA THR A 40 -11.25 1.19 -17.47
C THR A 40 -10.59 0.63 -18.73
N ALA A 41 -9.72 -0.39 -18.58
CA ALA A 41 -9.07 -0.96 -19.75
C ALA A 41 -10.08 -1.77 -20.57
N ASN A 42 -9.99 -1.65 -21.88
CA ASN A 42 -10.84 -2.41 -22.78
C ASN A 42 -10.40 -3.88 -22.80
N SER A 43 -11.35 -4.77 -22.96
CA SER A 43 -11.07 -6.17 -23.10
C SER A 43 -11.45 -6.64 -24.49
N GLU A 44 -10.91 -7.78 -24.90
CA GLU A 44 -11.28 -8.39 -26.16
C GLU A 44 -12.77 -8.75 -26.19
N ALA A 45 -13.28 -9.21 -25.05
CA ALA A 45 -14.70 -9.57 -24.96
C ALA A 45 -15.58 -8.36 -25.24
N GLU A 46 -15.17 -7.20 -24.73
CA GLU A 46 -15.91 -5.97 -24.99
C GLU A 46 -15.93 -5.66 -26.49
N SER A 47 -14.79 -5.77 -27.12
CA SER A 47 -14.67 -5.56 -28.57
C SER A 47 -15.52 -6.53 -29.35
N LEU A 48 -15.49 -7.81 -28.97
CA LEU A 48 -16.16 -8.86 -29.74
C LEU A 48 -17.68 -8.82 -29.61
N PHE A 49 -18.18 -8.52 -28.43
CA PHE A 49 -19.60 -8.66 -28.18
C PHE A 49 -20.33 -7.33 -28.03
N GLY A 50 -19.61 -6.22 -28.14
CA GLY A 50 -20.22 -4.90 -28.01
C GLY A 50 -20.74 -4.63 -26.61
N ILE A 51 -20.22 -5.34 -25.62
CA ILE A 51 -20.64 -5.18 -24.23
C ILE A 51 -19.56 -4.40 -23.51
N THR A 52 -19.97 -3.37 -22.78
CA THR A 52 -19.03 -2.62 -21.96
C THR A 52 -18.72 -3.41 -20.70
N ILE A 53 -17.48 -3.83 -20.56
CA ILE A 53 -17.03 -4.56 -19.39
C ILE A 53 -16.14 -3.64 -18.58
N GLN A 54 -16.54 -3.39 -17.35
CA GLN A 54 -15.77 -2.55 -16.44
C GLN A 54 -15.33 -3.44 -15.30
N PRO A 55 -14.10 -3.98 -15.38
CA PRO A 55 -13.68 -4.94 -14.36
C PRO A 55 -13.57 -4.28 -13.00
N GLU A 56 -14.03 -5.00 -12.00
CA GLU A 56 -13.94 -4.53 -10.63
C GLU A 56 -12.51 -4.74 -10.14
N LYS A 57 -12.02 -3.73 -9.45
CA LYS A 57 -10.67 -3.73 -8.91
C LYS A 57 -10.72 -3.44 -7.43
N GLU A 58 -9.62 -3.74 -6.78
CA GLU A 58 -9.39 -3.32 -5.41
C GLU A 58 -8.05 -2.62 -5.36
N ILE A 59 -8.01 -1.52 -4.63
CA ILE A 59 -6.77 -0.80 -4.40
C ILE A 59 -6.40 -1.02 -2.95
N VAL A 60 -5.24 -1.62 -2.73
CA VAL A 60 -4.75 -1.83 -1.37
C VAL A 60 -3.69 -0.76 -1.09
N MET A 61 -3.94 0.05 -0.09
CA MET A 61 -3.05 1.13 0.29
C MET A 61 -2.34 0.74 1.57
N ILE A 62 -1.01 0.68 1.55
CA ILE A 62 -0.22 0.17 2.65
C ILE A 62 0.86 1.18 3.01
N LEU A 63 0.85 1.66 4.23
CA LEU A 63 1.86 2.58 4.72
C LEU A 63 2.94 1.76 5.40
N VAL A 64 4.17 1.88 4.94
CA VAL A 64 5.27 1.03 5.42
C VAL A 64 6.52 1.86 5.66
N PRO A 65 7.42 1.38 6.53
CA PRO A 65 8.75 1.98 6.60
C PRO A 65 9.47 1.85 5.26
N THR A 66 10.27 2.85 4.95
CA THR A 66 10.96 2.89 3.66
C THR A 66 11.87 1.68 3.45
N ASP A 67 12.47 1.17 4.52
CA ASP A 67 13.45 0.10 4.42
C ASP A 67 12.86 -1.26 4.03
N ILE A 68 11.53 -1.45 4.13
CA ILE A 68 10.92 -2.71 3.70
C ILE A 68 10.14 -2.56 2.40
N LYS A 69 10.06 -1.36 1.86
CA LYS A 69 9.22 -1.09 0.69
C LYS A 69 9.62 -1.90 -0.54
N ASP A 70 10.91 -1.99 -0.82
CA ASP A 70 11.34 -2.69 -2.03
C ASP A 70 11.06 -4.18 -1.96
N ASP A 71 11.26 -4.79 -0.79
CA ASP A 71 10.95 -6.22 -0.63
C ASP A 71 9.47 -6.48 -0.85
N ILE A 72 8.62 -5.58 -0.35
CA ILE A 72 7.18 -5.73 -0.54
C ILE A 72 6.82 -5.58 -2.01
N LEU A 73 7.39 -4.58 -2.70
CA LEU A 73 7.09 -4.41 -4.12
C LEU A 73 7.48 -5.65 -4.92
N HIS A 74 8.63 -6.24 -4.62
CA HIS A 74 9.05 -7.47 -5.29
C HIS A 74 8.11 -8.62 -5.01
N ALA A 75 7.66 -8.76 -3.76
CA ALA A 75 6.73 -9.82 -3.39
C ALA A 75 5.40 -9.65 -4.13
N LEU A 76 4.93 -8.41 -4.25
CA LEU A 76 3.68 -8.13 -4.94
C LEU A 76 3.81 -8.43 -6.45
N TYR A 77 4.96 -8.11 -7.03
CA TYR A 77 5.18 -8.43 -8.44
C TYR A 77 5.05 -9.95 -8.69
N ARG A 78 5.65 -10.75 -7.82
CA ARG A 78 5.61 -12.21 -7.99
C ARG A 78 4.24 -12.80 -7.70
N THR A 79 3.51 -12.22 -6.75
CA THR A 79 2.29 -12.82 -6.23
C THR A 79 1.05 -12.37 -6.99
N VAL A 80 0.96 -11.09 -7.32
CA VAL A 80 -0.23 -10.52 -7.93
C VAL A 80 0.06 -9.66 -9.15
N GLY A 81 1.25 -9.75 -9.72
CA GLY A 81 1.63 -8.92 -10.86
C GLY A 81 0.78 -9.15 -12.09
N LEU A 82 1.09 -8.42 -13.16
CA LEU A 82 0.27 -8.41 -14.36
C LEU A 82 0.10 -9.77 -15.00
N LYS A 83 1.07 -10.67 -14.83
CA LYS A 83 1.01 -11.99 -15.44
C LYS A 83 0.38 -13.04 -14.54
N THR A 84 -0.20 -12.62 -13.43
CA THR A 84 -0.89 -13.51 -12.51
C THR A 84 -2.38 -13.24 -12.58
N PRO A 85 -3.22 -14.12 -11.98
CA PRO A 85 -4.66 -13.85 -11.97
C PRO A 85 -5.06 -12.53 -11.31
N GLY A 86 -4.23 -12.01 -10.39
CA GLY A 86 -4.51 -10.72 -9.77
C GLY A 86 -4.33 -9.55 -10.71
N GLN A 87 -3.49 -9.70 -11.74
CA GLN A 87 -3.22 -8.70 -12.77
C GLN A 87 -2.91 -7.33 -12.15
N GLY A 88 -2.01 -7.34 -11.18
CA GLY A 88 -1.77 -6.18 -10.34
C GLY A 88 -0.70 -5.25 -10.84
N ILE A 89 -0.85 -4.00 -10.46
CA ILE A 89 0.15 -2.95 -10.63
C ILE A 89 0.40 -2.38 -9.24
N ALA A 90 1.67 -2.28 -8.86
CA ALA A 90 2.02 -1.72 -7.56
C ALA A 90 3.02 -0.60 -7.75
N PHE A 91 2.86 0.45 -6.97
CA PHE A 91 3.81 1.56 -7.00
C PHE A 91 3.83 2.20 -5.62
N SER A 92 4.86 3.00 -5.37
CA SER A 92 5.01 3.63 -4.06
C SER A 92 5.32 5.10 -4.21
N MET A 93 5.01 5.85 -3.15
CA MET A 93 5.31 7.27 -3.08
C MET A 93 5.83 7.59 -1.69
N PRO A 94 6.82 8.50 -1.58
CA PRO A 94 7.27 8.94 -0.27
C PRO A 94 6.16 9.64 0.49
N VAL A 95 6.14 9.46 1.80
CA VAL A 95 5.19 10.12 2.67
C VAL A 95 5.94 11.18 3.45
N ASP A 96 5.53 12.43 3.27
CA ASP A 96 6.20 13.54 3.91
C ASP A 96 6.03 13.52 5.42
N ALA A 97 4.82 13.24 5.88
CA ALA A 97 4.54 13.20 7.31
C ALA A 97 3.36 12.28 7.57
N ALA A 98 3.36 11.62 8.71
CA ALA A 98 2.26 10.75 9.10
C ALA A 98 2.12 10.79 10.60
N VAL A 99 0.87 10.70 11.07
CA VAL A 99 0.57 10.60 12.50
C VAL A 99 -0.31 9.38 12.71
N GLY A 100 -0.29 8.86 13.90
CA GLY A 100 -1.12 7.72 14.23
C GLY A 100 -0.47 6.38 13.98
N LEU A 101 0.79 6.36 13.62
CA LEU A 101 1.49 5.10 13.36
C LEU A 101 1.89 4.44 14.66
N TYR A 102 1.66 3.14 14.72
CA TYR A 102 2.15 2.33 15.82
C TYR A 102 3.43 1.63 15.37
N ASN A 103 4.52 1.85 16.07
CA ASN A 103 5.79 1.27 15.64
C ASN A 103 6.17 0.01 16.42
N GLY A 104 5.31 -0.46 17.31
CA GLY A 104 5.52 -1.75 17.95
C GLY A 104 6.53 -1.73 19.08
N SER A 105 7.24 -0.71 19.23
CA SER A 105 8.17 -0.66 20.33
C SER A 105 7.66 0.27 21.40
N HIS A 106 7.33 0.24 21.31
CA HIS A 106 7.03 0.88 22.00
C HIS A 106 6.93 1.77 22.16
N ALA A 107 6.55 1.25 22.18
CA ALA A 107 6.22 2.33 22.29
C ALA A 107 6.93 3.42 22.85
N LYS A 108 7.22 3.96 22.77
CA LYS A 108 7.89 4.88 23.06
C LYS A 108 8.33 5.87 22.39
N LYS A 109 8.17 6.14 22.24
CA LYS A 109 8.46 7.00 21.67
C LYS A 109 8.48 7.64 20.71
N GLU A 110 8.19 8.09 20.51
CA GLU A 110 8.18 8.97 19.73
C GLU A 110 7.40 9.45 19.14
N VAL A 111 7.44 9.85 19.21
CA VAL A 111 6.62 10.65 18.92
C VAL A 111 6.24 11.11 18.50
N ALA A 112 6.34 11.25 18.25
CA ALA A 112 5.90 11.95 18.32
C ALA A 112 5.58 12.39 18.15
N ASP A 113 5.88 12.50 18.16
CA ASP A 113 5.56 13.28 18.54
C ASP A 113 5.59 13.86 18.38
N LYS A 114 5.96 13.96 18.19
CA LYS A 114 6.00 14.90 18.59
C LYS A 114 5.74 15.36 18.30
N PRO A 115 6.09 15.47 18.21
CA PRO A 115 5.93 16.27 18.38
C PRO A 115 6.12 16.51 18.20
N ALA A 116 6.54 16.46 17.92
CA ALA A 116 6.56 16.98 18.38
C ALA A 116 7.01 17.14 18.23
N GLU A 117 7.85 17.02 18.09
CA GLU A 117 8.07 17.39 18.61
C GLU A 117 8.03 17.49 18.29
N LYS A 118 8.44 17.62 17.81
CA LYS A 118 8.37 17.93 18.17
C LYS A 118 8.18 17.84 17.84
N THR A 119 8.69 17.88 17.63
CA THR A 119 8.45 18.05 18.06
C THR A 119 8.56 17.71 17.96
N GLU A 120 8.95 17.52 17.43
CA GLU A 120 8.87 17.44 18.06
C GLU A 120 8.49 17.10 18.04
N LYS A 121 9.07 17.06 17.77
CA LYS A 121 8.72 17.00 18.34
C LYS A 121 8.07 16.70 18.11
N ALA A 122 8.32 16.54 17.55
CA ALA A 122 7.70 16.57 18.01
C ALA A 122 7.44 16.15 17.86
N GLU A 123 7.70 15.97 17.33
CA GLU A 123 7.44 15.92 17.89
C GLU A 123 7.04 15.46 17.98
N LYS A 124 7.23 15.25 17.71
CA LYS A 124 7.00 15.08 18.39
C LYS A 124 6.30 14.71 18.44
N THR A 125 6.73 14.47 18.26
CA THR A 125 6.14 14.29 18.92
C THR A 125 5.54 13.87 18.94
N GLU A 126 5.47 13.67 18.48
CA GLU A 126 5.06 13.56 19.18
C GLU A 126 4.58 13.24 19.33
N LYS A 127 4.47 12.87 19.08
CA LYS A 127 4.20 12.82 19.74
C LYS A 127 3.90 12.84 19.89
#